data_ce0f37ce8a6f85917b04ffb98546b063
#
_entry.id   ce0f37ce8a6f85917b04ffb98546b063
#
_cell.length_a   1.000
_cell.length_b   1.000
_cell.length_c   1.000
_cell.angle_alpha   90.00
_cell.angle_beta   90.00
_cell.angle_gamma   90.00
#
_symmetry.space_group_name_H-M   'P 1'
#
loop_
_entity.id
_entity.type
_entity.pdbx_description
1 polymer ?
#
loop_
_entity_poly.entity_id
_entity_poly.type
_entity_poly.pdbx_seq_one_letter_code
_entity_poly.pdbx_strand_id
1 'polypeptide(L)'
;MDLDTFLFSFAVIACIYMACNIGANDVANAMGTSVGSKSLTFKQAILIAAVAEFAGAFFVGGHVSDTIRKGMLDTSFFADVPYQLVYGMISALLAAAIWLHIASYLGWPVSTTHSIIGGVLGFGVIAGGVDIVNWSRVGNVVLSWVVSPVMGGLFAYLVFQYINKTIFSKRRPLAHAKAVSYTHLRAHETD
;
A
#
# COMPACT_ATOMS: atom_id res chain seq x y z
N MET A 1 -9.21 12.93 31.60
CA MET A 1 -9.41 12.36 30.26
C MET A 1 -10.01 10.99 30.48
N ASP A 2 -11.18 10.74 29.97
CA ASP A 2 -11.82 9.44 30.04
C ASP A 2 -11.07 8.43 29.17
N LEU A 3 -11.27 7.13 29.42
CA LEU A 3 -10.56 6.04 28.76
C LEU A 3 -10.77 6.09 27.24
N ASP A 4 -11.98 6.40 26.79
CA ASP A 4 -12.32 6.45 25.37
C ASP A 4 -11.57 7.55 24.63
N THR A 5 -11.50 8.75 25.20
CA THR A 5 -10.72 9.87 24.64
C THR A 5 -9.23 9.54 24.61
N PHE A 6 -8.72 8.86 25.64
CA PHE A 6 -7.33 8.42 25.65
C PHE A 6 -7.04 7.41 24.54
N LEU A 7 -7.87 6.36 24.42
CA LEU A 7 -7.71 5.33 23.39
C LEU A 7 -7.85 5.89 21.99
N PHE A 8 -8.82 6.78 21.77
CA PHE A 8 -8.98 7.44 20.49
C PHE A 8 -7.75 8.27 20.11
N SER A 9 -7.27 9.10 21.06
CA SER A 9 -6.08 9.93 20.82
C SER A 9 -4.83 9.08 20.54
N PHE A 10 -4.66 7.99 21.29
CA PHE A 10 -3.57 7.05 21.09
C PHE A 10 -3.65 6.33 19.74
N ALA A 11 -4.85 5.90 19.34
CA ALA A 11 -5.09 5.29 18.03
C ALA A 11 -4.76 6.27 16.89
N VAL A 12 -5.15 7.55 17.01
CA VAL A 12 -4.82 8.57 16.01
C VAL A 12 -3.30 8.75 15.88
N ILE A 13 -2.58 8.80 17.01
CA ILE A 13 -1.10 8.89 17.00
C ILE A 13 -0.50 7.65 16.34
N ALA A 14 -0.99 6.45 16.67
CA ALA A 14 -0.55 5.21 16.04
C ALA A 14 -0.83 5.18 14.52
N CYS A 15 -1.98 5.70 14.09
CA CYS A 15 -2.30 5.84 12.67
C CYS A 15 -1.35 6.81 11.94
N ILE A 16 -1.02 7.95 12.55
CA ILE A 16 -0.05 8.91 11.98
C ILE A 16 1.33 8.25 11.88
N TYR A 17 1.77 7.56 12.94
CA TYR A 17 3.03 6.82 12.94
C TYR A 17 3.08 5.76 11.84
N MET A 18 1.99 4.99 11.68
CA MET A 18 1.86 4.01 10.60
C MET A 18 1.90 4.67 9.23
N ALA A 19 1.17 5.77 9.02
CA ALA A 19 1.14 6.50 7.75
C ALA A 19 2.54 7.03 7.35
N CYS A 20 3.31 7.54 8.31
CA CYS A 20 4.71 7.94 8.07
C CYS A 20 5.58 6.77 7.61
N ASN A 21 5.42 5.59 8.23
CA ASN A 21 6.19 4.40 7.85
C ASN A 21 5.75 3.82 6.50
N ILE A 22 4.45 3.87 6.17
CA ILE A 22 3.93 3.53 4.84
C ILE A 22 4.59 4.44 3.78
N GLY A 23 4.52 5.76 3.97
CA GLY A 23 5.14 6.70 3.05
C GLY A 23 6.65 6.49 2.89
N ALA A 24 7.36 6.16 3.96
CA ALA A 24 8.80 5.88 3.90
C ALA A 24 9.12 4.59 3.11
N ASN A 25 8.35 3.51 3.29
CA ASN A 25 8.62 2.22 2.65
C ASN A 25 8.00 2.12 1.25
N ASP A 26 6.72 2.38 1.11
CA ASP A 26 5.99 2.14 -0.13
C ASP A 26 6.37 3.14 -1.22
N VAL A 27 6.57 4.43 -0.89
CA VAL A 27 7.03 5.44 -1.86
C VAL A 27 8.45 5.15 -2.34
N ALA A 28 9.34 4.69 -1.45
CA ALA A 28 10.69 4.29 -1.85
C ALA A 28 10.65 3.11 -2.84
N ASN A 29 9.80 2.12 -2.60
CA ASN A 29 9.62 0.96 -3.48
C ASN A 29 9.01 1.36 -4.84
N ALA A 30 7.98 2.23 -4.84
CA ALA A 30 7.30 2.64 -6.07
C ALA A 30 8.13 3.60 -6.93
N MET A 31 8.85 4.54 -6.32
CA MET A 31 9.53 5.64 -7.01
C MET A 31 11.05 5.47 -7.13
N GLY A 32 11.64 4.50 -6.41
CA GLY A 32 13.09 4.31 -6.34
C GLY A 32 13.76 4.14 -7.69
N THR A 33 13.17 3.36 -8.59
CA THR A 33 13.69 3.16 -9.95
C THR A 33 13.62 4.42 -10.81
N SER A 34 12.55 5.21 -10.69
CA SER A 34 12.37 6.47 -11.42
C SER A 34 13.36 7.54 -10.96
N VAL A 35 13.64 7.60 -9.67
CA VAL A 35 14.66 8.52 -9.11
C VAL A 35 16.07 8.02 -9.43
N GLY A 36 16.32 6.72 -9.29
CA GLY A 36 17.62 6.12 -9.58
C GLY A 36 18.03 6.24 -11.05
N SER A 37 17.09 6.14 -11.97
CA SER A 37 17.31 6.38 -13.42
C SER A 37 17.40 7.87 -13.77
N LYS A 38 17.23 8.78 -12.81
CA LYS A 38 17.18 10.25 -13.02
C LYS A 38 16.02 10.71 -13.92
N SER A 39 15.00 9.89 -14.12
CA SER A 39 13.79 10.27 -14.86
C SER A 39 12.95 11.28 -14.09
N LEU A 40 12.99 11.19 -12.75
CA LEU A 40 12.34 12.13 -11.83
C LEU A 40 13.36 12.62 -10.79
N THR A 41 13.22 13.87 -10.39
CA THR A 41 13.91 14.37 -9.19
C THR A 41 13.22 13.83 -7.94
N PHE A 42 13.94 13.75 -6.82
CA PHE A 42 13.39 13.31 -5.56
C PHE A 42 12.12 14.08 -5.13
N LYS A 43 12.12 15.42 -5.31
CA LYS A 43 10.96 16.26 -5.01
C LYS A 43 9.74 15.96 -5.90
N GLN A 44 9.97 15.73 -7.18
CA GLN A 44 8.89 15.34 -8.11
C GLN A 44 8.31 13.98 -7.75
N ALA A 45 9.15 13.00 -7.43
CA ALA A 45 8.72 11.68 -7.02
C ALA A 45 7.84 11.72 -5.76
N ILE A 46 8.25 12.47 -4.73
CA ILE A 46 7.45 12.65 -3.50
C ILE A 46 6.10 13.32 -3.81
N LEU A 47 6.08 14.37 -4.62
CA LEU A 47 4.84 15.09 -4.94
C LEU A 47 3.86 14.18 -5.69
N ILE A 48 4.34 13.45 -6.71
CA ILE A 48 3.52 12.51 -7.48
C ILE A 48 2.98 11.41 -6.57
N ALA A 49 3.83 10.82 -5.72
CA ALA A 49 3.42 9.80 -4.77
C ALA A 49 2.37 10.33 -3.79
N ALA A 50 2.58 11.50 -3.19
CA ALA A 50 1.63 12.09 -2.25
C ALA A 50 0.24 12.31 -2.87
N VAL A 51 0.18 12.84 -4.10
CA VAL A 51 -1.10 13.02 -4.81
C VAL A 51 -1.75 11.67 -5.14
N ALA A 52 -0.98 10.70 -5.63
CA ALA A 52 -1.50 9.40 -6.01
C ALA A 52 -1.99 8.59 -4.79
N GLU A 53 -1.24 8.60 -3.68
CA GLU A 53 -1.62 7.92 -2.45
C GLU A 53 -2.86 8.56 -1.81
N PHE A 54 -2.91 9.90 -1.77
CA PHE A 54 -4.10 10.61 -1.29
C PHE A 54 -5.34 10.25 -2.12
N ALA A 55 -5.22 10.28 -3.44
CA ALA A 55 -6.32 9.91 -4.33
C ALA A 55 -6.73 8.44 -4.13
N GLY A 56 -5.78 7.51 -4.04
CA GLY A 56 -6.04 6.10 -3.77
C GLY A 56 -6.78 5.88 -2.44
N ALA A 57 -6.29 6.51 -1.37
CA ALA A 57 -6.93 6.44 -0.05
C ALA A 57 -8.34 7.04 -0.07
N PHE A 58 -8.53 8.17 -0.72
CA PHE A 58 -9.82 8.87 -0.79
C PHE A 58 -10.87 8.08 -1.59
N PHE A 59 -10.50 7.56 -2.77
CA PHE A 59 -11.47 6.88 -3.65
C PHE A 59 -11.69 5.40 -3.33
N VAL A 60 -10.68 4.70 -2.80
CA VAL A 60 -10.71 3.23 -2.66
C VAL A 60 -10.46 2.76 -1.23
N GLY A 61 -9.90 3.60 -0.36
CA GLY A 61 -9.50 3.23 1.00
C GLY A 61 -10.63 2.66 1.87
N GLY A 62 -11.88 3.10 1.66
CA GLY A 62 -13.04 2.57 2.37
C GLY A 62 -13.26 1.07 2.16
N HIS A 63 -13.11 0.59 0.94
CA HIS A 63 -13.26 -0.85 0.61
C HIS A 63 -12.18 -1.71 1.27
N VAL A 64 -10.93 -1.21 1.32
CA VAL A 64 -9.83 -1.91 1.97
C VAL A 64 -10.05 -1.99 3.49
N SER A 65 -10.44 -0.89 4.11
CA SER A 65 -10.75 -0.82 5.54
C SER A 65 -11.88 -1.77 5.94
N ASP A 66 -12.94 -1.85 5.13
CA ASP A 66 -14.05 -2.77 5.39
C ASP A 66 -13.64 -4.25 5.28
N THR A 67 -12.75 -4.58 4.35
CA THR A 67 -12.24 -5.94 4.21
C THR A 67 -11.46 -6.38 5.46
N ILE A 68 -10.63 -5.52 6.02
CA ILE A 68 -9.86 -5.81 7.23
C ILE A 68 -10.79 -5.85 8.45
N ARG A 69 -11.64 -4.83 8.61
CA ARG A 69 -12.49 -4.65 9.81
C ARG A 69 -13.56 -5.72 9.96
N LYS A 70 -14.20 -6.13 8.84
CA LYS A 70 -15.37 -7.03 8.86
C LYS A 70 -15.08 -8.42 8.31
N GLY A 71 -13.90 -8.66 7.78
CA GLY A 71 -13.63 -9.85 6.99
C GLY A 71 -12.65 -10.84 7.58
N MET A 72 -11.70 -10.40 8.41
CA MET A 72 -10.60 -11.27 8.85
C MET A 72 -10.89 -12.03 10.12
N LEU A 73 -11.61 -11.40 11.06
CA LEU A 73 -11.96 -11.99 12.35
C LEU A 73 -13.47 -11.97 12.54
N ASP A 74 -14.00 -12.95 13.25
CA ASP A 74 -15.36 -12.91 13.76
C ASP A 74 -15.45 -11.93 14.93
N THR A 75 -15.90 -10.72 14.63
CA THR A 75 -16.02 -9.65 15.63
C THR A 75 -17.14 -9.91 16.65
N SER A 76 -18.07 -10.84 16.39
CA SER A 76 -19.11 -11.21 17.35
C SER A 76 -18.54 -11.85 18.61
N PHE A 77 -17.38 -12.49 18.51
CA PHE A 77 -16.63 -13.02 19.66
C PHE A 77 -16.31 -11.95 20.71
N PHE A 78 -16.15 -10.70 20.29
CA PHE A 78 -15.80 -9.58 21.17
C PHE A 78 -17.01 -8.76 21.63
N ALA A 79 -18.26 -9.20 21.36
CA ALA A 79 -19.47 -8.45 21.69
C ALA A 79 -19.56 -8.09 23.18
N ASP A 80 -19.17 -9.01 24.06
CA ASP A 80 -19.19 -8.81 25.51
C ASP A 80 -17.95 -8.09 26.05
N VAL A 81 -16.89 -7.97 25.23
CA VAL A 81 -15.60 -7.38 25.63
C VAL A 81 -15.04 -6.44 24.54
N PRO A 82 -15.79 -5.40 24.16
CA PRO A 82 -15.45 -4.57 23.00
C PRO A 82 -14.08 -3.86 23.11
N TYR A 83 -13.64 -3.54 24.31
CA TYR A 83 -12.32 -2.95 24.53
C TYR A 83 -11.17 -3.90 24.18
N GLN A 84 -11.36 -5.22 24.30
CA GLN A 84 -10.36 -6.19 23.90
C GLN A 84 -10.09 -6.12 22.39
N LEU A 85 -11.15 -5.95 21.58
CA LEU A 85 -11.02 -5.72 20.15
C LEU A 85 -10.26 -4.41 19.85
N VAL A 86 -10.60 -3.32 20.56
CA VAL A 86 -9.92 -2.02 20.38
C VAL A 86 -8.43 -2.13 20.69
N TYR A 87 -8.08 -2.72 21.84
CA TYR A 87 -6.67 -2.92 22.22
C TYR A 87 -5.93 -3.80 21.20
N GLY A 88 -6.58 -4.87 20.76
CA GLY A 88 -6.01 -5.78 19.79
C GLY A 88 -5.75 -5.13 18.44
N MET A 89 -6.69 -4.34 17.94
CA MET A 89 -6.52 -3.63 16.67
C MET A 89 -5.45 -2.54 16.74
N ILE A 90 -5.37 -1.82 17.86
CA ILE A 90 -4.27 -0.85 18.09
C ILE A 90 -2.93 -1.58 18.17
N SER A 91 -2.87 -2.71 18.86
CA SER A 91 -1.64 -3.52 18.98
C SER A 91 -1.20 -4.06 17.62
N ALA A 92 -2.12 -4.55 16.80
CA ALA A 92 -1.84 -5.00 15.44
C ALA A 92 -1.30 -3.87 14.54
N LEU A 93 -1.91 -2.68 14.64
CA LEU A 93 -1.47 -1.47 13.94
C LEU A 93 -0.03 -1.07 14.35
N LEU A 94 0.24 -1.04 15.66
CA LEU A 94 1.56 -0.70 16.18
C LEU A 94 2.61 -1.75 15.80
N ALA A 95 2.29 -3.03 15.89
CA ALA A 95 3.20 -4.10 15.47
C ALA A 95 3.60 -3.96 14.00
N ALA A 96 2.63 -3.71 13.12
CA ALA A 96 2.89 -3.45 11.72
C ALA A 96 3.72 -2.18 11.50
N ALA A 97 3.39 -1.08 12.21
CA ALA A 97 4.11 0.19 12.10
C ALA A 97 5.57 0.07 12.55
N ILE A 98 5.82 -0.62 13.68
CA ILE A 98 7.17 -0.89 14.19
C ILE A 98 7.95 -1.76 13.21
N TRP A 99 7.31 -2.80 12.66
CA TRP A 99 7.94 -3.64 11.65
C TRP A 99 8.34 -2.86 10.41
N LEU A 100 7.44 -2.01 9.88
CA LEU A 100 7.75 -1.14 8.74
C LEU A 100 8.88 -0.15 9.05
N HIS A 101 8.91 0.40 10.26
CA HIS A 101 9.97 1.30 10.71
C HIS A 101 11.34 0.59 10.68
N ILE A 102 11.41 -0.61 11.25
CA ILE A 102 12.64 -1.42 11.26
C ILE A 102 13.05 -1.77 9.83
N ALA A 103 12.09 -2.21 9.00
CA ALA A 103 12.35 -2.57 7.61
C ALA A 103 12.86 -1.37 6.79
N SER A 104 12.25 -0.19 6.97
CA SER A 104 12.68 1.04 6.29
C SER A 104 14.09 1.47 6.72
N TYR A 105 14.40 1.36 8.02
CA TYR A 105 15.74 1.66 8.54
C TYR A 105 16.81 0.71 7.97
N LEU A 106 16.47 -0.56 7.79
CA LEU A 106 17.36 -1.57 7.21
C LEU A 106 17.36 -1.58 5.68
N GLY A 107 16.53 -0.77 5.03
CA GLY A 107 16.38 -0.74 3.58
C GLY A 107 15.70 -1.98 3.00
N TRP A 108 14.86 -2.66 3.78
CA TRP A 108 14.11 -3.84 3.33
C TRP A 108 12.79 -3.44 2.68
N PRO A 109 12.55 -3.85 1.42
CA PRO A 109 11.26 -3.67 0.78
C PRO A 109 10.27 -4.70 1.35
N VAL A 110 9.32 -4.23 2.15
CA VAL A 110 8.30 -5.09 2.77
C VAL A 110 6.90 -4.64 2.35
N SER A 111 5.92 -5.55 2.47
CA SER A 111 4.53 -5.24 2.17
C SER A 111 3.80 -4.76 3.42
N THR A 112 3.28 -3.55 3.35
CA THR A 112 2.43 -2.94 4.37
C THR A 112 1.18 -3.77 4.64
N THR A 113 0.53 -4.23 3.56
CA THR A 113 -0.70 -5.05 3.66
C THR A 113 -0.44 -6.37 4.37
N HIS A 114 0.66 -7.07 4.04
CA HIS A 114 1.05 -8.31 4.72
C HIS A 114 1.31 -8.08 6.21
N SER A 115 1.96 -6.97 6.55
CA SER A 115 2.29 -6.63 7.93
C SER A 115 1.04 -6.38 8.78
N ILE A 116 0.08 -5.59 8.26
CA ILE A 116 -1.20 -5.32 8.93
C ILE A 116 -2.02 -6.59 9.10
N ILE A 117 -2.16 -7.39 8.04
CA ILE A 117 -2.94 -8.63 8.09
C ILE A 117 -2.31 -9.61 9.07
N GLY A 118 -0.98 -9.75 9.05
CA GLY A 118 -0.26 -10.57 10.02
C GLY A 118 -0.50 -10.12 11.47
N GLY A 119 -0.48 -8.81 11.72
CA GLY A 119 -0.79 -8.25 13.04
C GLY A 119 -2.22 -8.55 13.51
N VAL A 120 -3.21 -8.37 12.62
CA VAL A 120 -4.63 -8.66 12.91
C VAL A 120 -4.88 -10.15 13.16
N LEU A 121 -4.31 -11.01 12.33
CA LEU A 121 -4.42 -12.46 12.49
C LEU A 121 -3.72 -12.94 13.75
N GLY A 122 -2.52 -12.42 14.04
CA GLY A 122 -1.79 -12.74 15.26
C GLY A 122 -2.58 -12.37 16.52
N PHE A 123 -3.17 -11.18 16.54
CA PHE A 123 -4.08 -10.78 17.62
C PHE A 123 -5.27 -11.74 17.72
N GLY A 124 -5.96 -12.02 16.61
CA GLY A 124 -7.13 -12.88 16.59
C GLY A 124 -6.85 -14.27 17.16
N VAL A 125 -5.76 -14.90 16.71
CA VAL A 125 -5.36 -16.25 17.18
C VAL A 125 -5.03 -16.25 18.67
N ILE A 126 -4.39 -15.21 19.19
CA ILE A 126 -4.07 -15.10 20.63
C ILE A 126 -5.33 -14.85 21.46
N ALA A 127 -6.26 -14.02 20.98
CA ALA A 127 -7.43 -13.61 21.72
C ALA A 127 -8.55 -14.66 21.75
N GLY A 128 -8.80 -15.35 20.64
CA GLY A 128 -9.93 -16.29 20.51
C GLY A 128 -9.59 -17.59 19.78
N GLY A 129 -8.32 -17.84 19.55
CA GLY A 129 -7.88 -19.04 18.85
C GLY A 129 -8.06 -18.99 17.34
N VAL A 130 -7.78 -20.11 16.68
CA VAL A 130 -7.87 -20.23 15.22
C VAL A 130 -9.31 -20.20 14.67
N ASP A 131 -10.28 -20.47 15.55
CA ASP A 131 -11.69 -20.61 15.18
C ASP A 131 -12.37 -19.27 14.87
N ILE A 132 -11.89 -18.17 15.44
CA ILE A 132 -12.42 -16.83 15.17
C ILE A 132 -11.86 -16.23 13.87
N VAL A 133 -10.89 -16.90 13.24
CA VAL A 133 -10.26 -16.43 12.00
C VAL A 133 -11.07 -16.90 10.81
N ASN A 134 -11.43 -15.97 9.93
CA ASN A 134 -12.11 -16.28 8.68
C ASN A 134 -11.08 -16.75 7.63
N TRP A 135 -10.73 -18.04 7.67
CA TRP A 135 -9.73 -18.64 6.79
C TRP A 135 -10.07 -18.53 5.31
N SER A 136 -11.36 -18.50 4.95
CA SER A 136 -11.78 -18.28 3.55
C SER A 136 -11.36 -16.88 3.06
N ARG A 137 -11.54 -15.86 3.88
CA ARG A 137 -11.08 -14.49 3.57
C ARG A 137 -9.56 -14.39 3.52
N VAL A 138 -8.89 -15.00 4.49
CA VAL A 138 -7.43 -15.08 4.50
C VAL A 138 -6.91 -15.74 3.23
N GLY A 139 -7.51 -16.85 2.80
CA GLY A 139 -7.16 -17.54 1.57
C GLY A 139 -7.29 -16.65 0.32
N ASN A 140 -8.36 -15.87 0.22
CA ASN A 140 -8.55 -14.92 -0.88
C ASN A 140 -7.47 -13.81 -0.89
N VAL A 141 -7.07 -13.34 0.29
CA VAL A 141 -5.98 -12.37 0.41
C VAL A 141 -4.64 -12.98 0.01
N VAL A 142 -4.33 -14.18 0.48
CA VAL A 142 -3.12 -14.92 0.09
C VAL A 142 -3.08 -15.17 -1.42
N LEU A 143 -4.23 -15.50 -2.04
CA LEU A 143 -4.34 -15.63 -3.49
C LEU A 143 -4.01 -14.31 -4.20
N SER A 144 -4.48 -13.18 -3.67
CA SER A 144 -4.16 -11.86 -4.25
C SER A 144 -2.67 -11.54 -4.21
N TRP A 145 -1.92 -12.05 -3.24
CA TRP A 145 -0.46 -11.88 -3.14
C TRP A 145 0.30 -12.57 -4.27
N VAL A 146 -0.28 -13.60 -4.86
CA VAL A 146 0.27 -14.28 -6.04
C VAL A 146 -0.21 -13.60 -7.32
N VAL A 147 -1.51 -13.31 -7.41
CA VAL A 147 -2.12 -12.72 -8.62
C VAL A 147 -1.58 -11.32 -8.90
N SER A 148 -1.42 -10.49 -7.86
CA SER A 148 -1.00 -9.10 -8.03
C SER A 148 0.38 -8.95 -8.70
N PRO A 149 1.47 -9.61 -8.27
CA PRO A 149 2.77 -9.50 -8.95
C PRO A 149 2.75 -10.11 -10.35
N VAL A 150 2.00 -11.19 -10.58
CA VAL A 150 1.85 -11.76 -11.93
C VAL A 150 1.21 -10.77 -12.88
N MET A 151 0.09 -10.14 -12.46
CA MET A 151 -0.58 -9.13 -13.27
C MET A 151 0.30 -7.88 -13.46
N GLY A 152 0.98 -7.43 -12.41
CA GLY A 152 1.94 -6.31 -12.50
C GLY A 152 3.08 -6.61 -13.49
N GLY A 153 3.64 -7.81 -13.43
CA GLY A 153 4.66 -8.26 -14.38
C GLY A 153 4.15 -8.33 -15.82
N LEU A 154 2.93 -8.83 -16.01
CA LEU A 154 2.30 -8.88 -17.34
C LEU A 154 2.10 -7.46 -17.91
N PHE A 155 1.54 -6.54 -17.12
CA PHE A 155 1.36 -5.16 -17.58
C PHE A 155 2.71 -4.48 -17.87
N ALA A 156 3.70 -4.64 -17.01
CA ALA A 156 5.05 -4.11 -17.24
C ALA A 156 5.65 -4.66 -18.52
N TYR A 157 5.51 -5.96 -18.78
CA TYR A 157 5.97 -6.59 -20.03
C TYR A 157 5.27 -6.02 -21.25
N LEU A 158 3.96 -5.87 -21.23
CA LEU A 158 3.19 -5.31 -22.36
C LEU A 158 3.60 -3.87 -22.65
N VAL A 159 3.73 -3.03 -21.62
CA VAL A 159 4.20 -1.64 -21.76
C VAL A 159 5.62 -1.60 -22.30
N PHE A 160 6.52 -2.45 -21.78
CA PHE A 160 7.89 -2.54 -22.29
C PHE A 160 7.94 -2.96 -23.76
N GLN A 161 7.17 -3.97 -24.16
CA GLN A 161 7.07 -4.40 -25.55
C GLN A 161 6.54 -3.28 -26.46
N TYR A 162 5.53 -2.54 -26.00
CA TYR A 162 5.00 -1.40 -26.74
C TYR A 162 6.07 -0.32 -26.92
N ILE A 163 6.78 0.08 -25.87
CA ILE A 163 7.86 1.07 -25.92
C ILE A 163 9.00 0.57 -26.80
N ASN A 164 9.38 -0.69 -26.66
CA ASN A 164 10.45 -1.27 -27.48
C ASN A 164 10.11 -1.23 -28.98
N LYS A 165 8.91 -1.63 -29.35
CA LYS A 165 8.43 -1.64 -30.75
C LYS A 165 8.27 -0.24 -31.31
N THR A 166 7.78 0.72 -30.55
CA THR A 166 7.48 2.08 -31.05
C THR A 166 8.65 3.03 -30.98
N ILE A 167 9.57 2.86 -30.03
CA ILE A 167 10.67 3.79 -29.79
C ILE A 167 12.03 3.14 -30.05
N PHE A 168 12.38 2.09 -29.31
CA PHE A 168 13.75 1.56 -29.33
C PHE A 168 14.10 0.81 -30.61
N SER A 169 13.14 0.17 -31.27
CA SER A 169 13.37 -0.56 -32.53
C SER A 169 13.56 0.36 -33.74
N LYS A 170 13.47 1.67 -33.59
CA LYS A 170 13.63 2.62 -34.72
C LYS A 170 15.07 3.07 -34.86
N ARG A 171 15.47 3.41 -36.11
CA ARG A 171 16.83 3.87 -36.45
C ARG A 171 17.31 5.12 -35.67
N ARG A 172 16.37 5.93 -35.14
CA ARG A 172 16.67 7.14 -34.35
C ARG A 172 15.74 7.18 -33.13
N PRO A 173 15.98 6.36 -32.08
CA PRO A 173 15.06 6.19 -30.94
C PRO A 173 14.81 7.50 -30.20
N LEU A 174 15.84 8.35 -30.01
CA LEU A 174 15.68 9.63 -29.31
C LEU A 174 14.80 10.64 -30.06
N ALA A 175 14.88 10.65 -31.41
CA ALA A 175 14.05 11.53 -32.25
C ALA A 175 12.58 11.07 -32.19
N HIS A 176 12.34 9.75 -32.20
CA HIS A 176 10.99 9.18 -32.05
C HIS A 176 10.40 9.40 -30.66
N ALA A 177 11.19 9.24 -29.60
CA ALA A 177 10.76 9.55 -28.24
C ALA A 177 10.34 11.02 -28.09
N LYS A 178 11.12 11.94 -28.63
CA LYS A 178 10.76 13.36 -28.68
C LYS A 178 9.49 13.61 -29.49
N ALA A 179 9.34 13.01 -30.67
CA ALA A 179 8.14 13.17 -31.48
C ALA A 179 6.86 12.69 -30.78
N VAL A 180 6.90 11.54 -30.11
CA VAL A 180 5.78 11.02 -29.32
C VAL A 180 5.46 11.95 -28.14
N SER A 181 6.47 12.48 -27.45
CA SER A 181 6.28 13.43 -26.34
C SER A 181 5.70 14.77 -26.81
N TYR A 182 6.17 15.30 -27.94
CA TYR A 182 5.69 16.57 -28.49
C TYR A 182 4.30 16.48 -29.12
N THR A 183 3.88 15.35 -29.69
CA THR A 183 2.52 15.18 -30.22
C THR A 183 1.48 15.17 -29.09
N HIS A 184 1.81 14.63 -27.92
CA HIS A 184 0.91 14.69 -26.76
C HIS A 184 0.84 16.09 -26.14
N LEU A 185 1.91 16.86 -26.12
CA LEU A 185 1.91 18.23 -25.60
C LEU A 185 1.17 19.20 -26.52
N ARG A 186 1.29 19.06 -27.85
CA ARG A 186 0.63 19.92 -28.82
C ARG A 186 -0.88 19.70 -28.93
N ALA A 187 -1.38 18.52 -28.60
CA ALA A 187 -2.81 18.22 -28.55
C ALA A 187 -3.56 18.99 -27.42
N HIS A 188 -2.82 19.44 -26.39
CA HIS A 188 -3.35 20.23 -25.29
C HIS A 188 -3.22 21.76 -25.46
N GLU A 189 -2.55 22.23 -26.52
CA GLU A 189 -2.39 23.68 -26.80
C GLU A 189 -3.38 24.21 -27.85
N THR A 190 -4.29 23.37 -28.35
CA THR A 190 -5.24 23.75 -29.43
C THR A 190 -6.70 23.66 -29.07
N ASP A 191 -7.07 23.65 -27.76
CA ASP A 191 -8.45 23.79 -27.28
C ASP A 191 -8.62 25.06 -26.45
#